data_3e01db44de62fb2462e27337054da51a
#
_entry.id   3e01db44de62fb2462e27337054da51a
#
_cell.length_a   1.000
_cell.length_b   1.000
_cell.length_c   1.000
_cell.angle_alpha   90.00
_cell.angle_beta   90.00
_cell.angle_gamma   90.00
#
_symmetry.space_group_name_H-M   'P 1'
#
loop_
_entity.id
_entity.type
_entity.pdbx_description
1 polymer ?
#
loop_
_entity_poly.entity_id
_entity_poly.type
_entity_poly.pdbx_seq_one_letter_code
_entity_poly.pdbx_strand_id
1 'polypeptide(L)'
;MWTTISDNFVSEEGVNRHYCPYDLGPRGYVLRVKGMSMTGTPESRYSFPEDTLLFVNPDLEAVPGKFVIVARNGNEATFKRLTKIEDQLFLEAINPAWPYRFTQVEPDHHFCGIVVFSGRPL
;
A
#
# COMPACT_ATOMS: atom_id res chain seq x y z
N MET A 1 3.85 6.46 -7.01
CA MET A 1 3.90 5.96 -8.38
C MET A 1 2.76 4.99 -8.62
N TRP A 2 2.01 5.23 -9.68
CA TRP A 2 0.97 4.30 -10.12
C TRP A 2 1.58 3.27 -11.05
N THR A 3 1.20 2.04 -10.87
CA THR A 3 1.83 0.94 -11.57
C THR A 3 0.76 -0.05 -12.02
N THR A 4 1.04 -0.75 -13.12
CA THR A 4 0.16 -1.83 -13.55
C THR A 4 0.20 -2.95 -12.53
N ILE A 5 -0.96 -3.44 -12.13
CA ILE A 5 -1.06 -4.48 -11.10
C ILE A 5 -0.22 -5.71 -11.48
N SER A 6 -0.27 -6.10 -12.74
CA SER A 6 0.47 -7.28 -13.21
C SER A 6 1.98 -7.10 -13.18
N ASP A 7 2.48 -5.86 -13.24
CA ASP A 7 3.91 -5.59 -13.35
C ASP A 7 4.55 -5.19 -12.03
N ASN A 8 3.77 -4.59 -11.13
CA ASN A 8 4.34 -3.91 -9.96
C ASN A 8 3.88 -4.45 -8.62
N PHE A 9 2.77 -5.16 -8.61
CA PHE A 9 2.35 -5.89 -7.43
C PHE A 9 2.25 -7.35 -7.84
N VAL A 10 3.30 -8.10 -7.52
CA VAL A 10 3.26 -9.53 -7.73
C VAL A 10 2.47 -10.12 -6.58
N SER A 11 1.30 -10.68 -6.89
CA SER A 11 0.51 -11.39 -5.90
C SER A 11 1.30 -12.61 -5.43
N GLU A 12 1.53 -12.71 -4.14
CA GLU A 12 2.18 -13.88 -3.59
C GLU A 12 1.14 -14.99 -3.45
N GLU A 13 1.28 -16.03 -4.25
CA GLU A 13 0.38 -17.18 -4.16
C GLU A 13 0.51 -17.84 -2.80
N GLY A 14 -0.62 -18.30 -2.29
CA GLY A 14 -0.64 -19.01 -1.03
C GLY A 14 -0.36 -18.10 0.14
N VAL A 15 -1.25 -17.13 0.35
CA VAL A 15 -1.21 -16.24 1.53
C VAL A 15 -0.94 -17.03 2.82
N ASN A 16 -1.47 -18.22 2.92
CA ASN A 16 -1.28 -19.11 4.05
C ASN A 16 0.14 -19.68 4.18
N ARG A 17 1.01 -19.47 3.20
CA ARG A 17 2.42 -19.85 3.29
C ARG A 17 3.25 -18.82 4.04
N HIS A 18 2.73 -17.62 4.21
CA HIS A 18 3.41 -16.55 4.94
C HIS A 18 2.78 -16.41 6.30
N TYR A 19 3.60 -16.45 7.33
CA TYR A 19 3.11 -16.21 8.68
C TYR A 19 2.69 -14.74 8.79
N CYS A 20 1.46 -14.51 9.22
CA CYS A 20 0.96 -13.18 9.53
C CYS A 20 0.23 -13.24 10.88
N PRO A 21 0.63 -12.41 11.86
CA PRO A 21 -0.02 -12.43 13.18
C PRO A 21 -1.41 -11.79 13.17
N TYR A 22 -1.83 -11.22 12.05
CA TYR A 22 -3.12 -10.54 11.94
C TYR A 22 -4.04 -11.28 11.00
N ASP A 23 -5.34 -11.22 11.30
CA ASP A 23 -6.35 -11.79 10.43
C ASP A 23 -6.51 -10.91 9.18
N LEU A 24 -6.30 -11.50 8.01
CA LEU A 24 -6.47 -10.79 6.74
C LEU A 24 -7.88 -10.92 6.19
N GLY A 25 -8.76 -11.66 6.88
CA GLY A 25 -10.10 -11.92 6.39
C GLY A 25 -10.12 -12.96 5.27
N PRO A 26 -11.33 -13.36 4.83
CA PRO A 26 -11.47 -14.46 3.85
C PRO A 26 -10.93 -14.11 2.47
N ARG A 27 -10.76 -12.81 2.15
CA ARG A 27 -10.25 -12.37 0.86
C ARG A 27 -8.87 -11.73 0.97
N GLY A 28 -8.18 -11.94 2.09
CA GLY A 28 -6.85 -11.39 2.31
C GLY A 28 -5.83 -11.85 1.27
N TYR A 29 -4.86 -10.99 1.01
CA TYR A 29 -3.82 -11.29 0.02
C TYR A 29 -2.50 -10.62 0.41
N VAL A 30 -1.43 -11.05 -0.26
CA VAL A 30 -0.09 -10.53 -0.02
C VAL A 30 0.45 -9.95 -1.32
N LEU A 31 1.03 -8.77 -1.23
CA LEU A 31 1.67 -8.08 -2.35
C LEU A 31 3.13 -7.80 -2.01
N ARG A 32 3.93 -7.62 -3.05
CA ARG A 32 5.35 -7.22 -2.92
C ARG A 32 5.52 -5.79 -3.42
N VAL A 33 6.18 -4.96 -2.61
CA VAL A 33 6.42 -3.56 -2.98
C VAL A 33 7.37 -3.48 -4.17
N LYS A 34 7.03 -2.64 -5.14
CA LYS A 34 7.89 -2.26 -6.25
C LYS A 34 8.10 -0.75 -6.23
N GLY A 35 9.32 -0.34 -6.52
CA GLY A 35 9.68 1.07 -6.55
C GLY A 35 10.00 1.63 -5.18
N MET A 36 10.26 2.93 -5.13
CA MET A 36 10.85 3.58 -3.97
C MET A 36 9.97 4.65 -3.32
N SER A 37 8.73 4.84 -3.81
CA SER A 37 7.88 5.90 -3.27
C SER A 37 7.57 5.74 -1.78
N MET A 38 7.65 4.52 -1.27
CA MET A 38 7.36 4.22 0.13
C MET A 38 8.61 3.87 0.94
N THR A 39 9.80 4.15 0.41
CA THR A 39 11.06 3.97 1.13
C THR A 39 11.33 5.21 1.96
N GLY A 40 11.36 5.05 3.28
CA GLY A 40 11.65 6.14 4.19
C GLY A 40 13.15 6.38 4.37
N THR A 41 13.48 7.38 5.16
CA THR A 41 14.84 7.68 5.62
C THR A 41 15.08 6.98 6.95
N PRO A 42 16.34 6.97 7.46
CA PRO A 42 16.60 6.40 8.79
C PRO A 42 15.78 7.04 9.92
N GLU A 43 15.36 8.30 9.75
CA GLU A 43 14.55 9.01 10.74
C GLU A 43 13.06 8.76 10.59
N SER A 44 12.63 8.14 9.49
CA SER A 44 11.21 7.88 9.25
C SER A 44 10.71 6.77 10.16
N ARG A 45 9.53 6.98 10.72
CA ARG A 45 8.87 5.95 11.53
C ARG A 45 8.53 4.72 10.69
N TYR A 46 8.15 4.95 9.43
CA TYR A 46 7.77 3.89 8.51
C TYR A 46 8.66 3.90 7.29
N SER A 47 9.01 2.71 6.81
CA SER A 47 9.72 2.55 5.55
C SER A 47 9.34 1.21 4.95
N PHE A 48 8.99 1.23 3.67
CA PHE A 48 8.61 0.03 2.93
C PHE A 48 9.47 -0.05 1.67
N PRO A 49 10.71 -0.51 1.82
CA PRO A 49 11.60 -0.63 0.66
C PRO A 49 11.09 -1.66 -0.34
N GLU A 50 11.63 -1.61 -1.54
CA GLU A 50 11.32 -2.59 -2.56
C GLU A 50 11.50 -4.02 -2.02
N ASP A 51 10.62 -4.91 -2.43
CA ASP A 51 10.54 -6.31 -2.00
C ASP A 51 9.93 -6.54 -0.62
N THR A 52 9.53 -5.51 0.10
CA THR A 52 8.74 -5.68 1.31
C THR A 52 7.42 -6.37 0.99
N LEU A 53 7.03 -7.36 1.79
CA LEU A 53 5.73 -8.00 1.67
C LEU A 53 4.68 -7.20 2.42
N LEU A 54 3.54 -7.01 1.78
CA LEU A 54 2.39 -6.29 2.34
C LEU A 54 1.25 -7.29 2.53
N PHE A 55 0.78 -7.40 3.75
CA PHE A 55 -0.32 -8.30 4.11
C PHE A 55 -1.59 -7.47 4.19
N VAL A 56 -2.54 -7.75 3.30
CA VAL A 56 -3.66 -6.86 3.01
C VAL A 56 -4.99 -7.51 3.39
N ASN A 57 -5.81 -6.76 4.12
CA ASN A 57 -7.20 -7.13 4.37
C ASN A 57 -8.11 -6.20 3.56
N PRO A 58 -8.76 -6.71 2.49
CA PRO A 58 -9.60 -5.86 1.63
C PRO A 58 -10.94 -5.49 2.24
N ASP A 59 -11.32 -6.11 3.34
CA ASP A 59 -12.62 -5.88 3.95
C ASP A 59 -12.62 -4.76 4.99
N LEU A 60 -11.45 -4.23 5.33
CA LEU A 60 -11.36 -3.12 6.28
C LEU A 60 -11.57 -1.79 5.56
N GLU A 61 -12.19 -0.86 6.29
CA GLU A 61 -12.45 0.48 5.77
C GLU A 61 -11.17 1.30 5.71
N ALA A 62 -10.99 2.00 4.60
CA ALA A 62 -9.88 2.93 4.42
C ALA A 62 -10.17 4.21 5.21
N VAL A 63 -9.36 4.45 6.23
CA VAL A 63 -9.46 5.66 7.07
C VAL A 63 -8.12 6.38 7.11
N PRO A 64 -8.11 7.70 7.35
CA PRO A 64 -6.84 8.45 7.41
C PRO A 64 -5.88 7.85 8.44
N GLY A 65 -4.60 7.80 8.07
CA GLY A 65 -3.54 7.22 8.88
C GLY A 65 -3.20 5.79 8.52
N LYS A 66 -4.06 5.10 7.78
CA LYS A 66 -3.82 3.72 7.37
C LYS A 66 -3.02 3.65 6.07
N PHE A 67 -2.29 2.56 5.91
CA PHE A 67 -1.61 2.26 4.66
C PHE A 67 -2.57 1.46 3.78
N VAL A 68 -2.73 1.89 2.54
CA VAL A 68 -3.80 1.42 1.67
C VAL A 68 -3.25 0.98 0.31
N ILE A 69 -3.97 0.06 -0.29
CA ILE A 69 -3.81 -0.29 -1.71
C ILE A 69 -4.95 0.38 -2.46
N VAL A 70 -4.60 1.16 -3.47
CA VAL A 70 -5.56 1.96 -4.25
C VAL A 70 -5.40 1.62 -5.71
N ALA A 71 -6.51 1.41 -6.40
CA ALA A 71 -6.53 1.14 -7.83
C ALA A 71 -7.19 2.28 -8.59
N ARG A 72 -6.81 2.43 -9.85
CA ARG A 72 -7.47 3.33 -10.81
C ARG A 72 -7.44 2.70 -12.20
N ASN A 73 -8.37 3.12 -13.05
CA ASN A 73 -8.43 2.67 -14.45
C ASN A 73 -8.45 1.14 -14.59
N GLY A 74 -8.88 0.44 -13.56
CA GLY A 74 -9.08 -1.01 -13.60
C GLY A 74 -7.82 -1.85 -13.47
N ASN A 75 -6.64 -1.36 -13.85
CA ASN A 75 -5.43 -2.17 -13.87
C ASN A 75 -4.19 -1.49 -13.28
N GLU A 76 -4.30 -0.26 -12.82
CA GLU A 76 -3.20 0.42 -12.16
C GLU A 76 -3.45 0.45 -10.65
N ALA A 77 -2.41 0.21 -9.87
CA ALA A 77 -2.51 0.26 -8.42
C ALA A 77 -1.30 0.93 -7.81
N THR A 78 -1.46 1.41 -6.58
CA THR A 78 -0.36 1.97 -5.81
C THR A 78 -0.56 1.65 -4.33
N PHE A 79 0.54 1.66 -3.60
CA PHE A 79 0.59 1.53 -2.15
C PHE A 79 0.99 2.88 -1.57
N LYS A 80 0.16 3.43 -0.71
CA LYS A 80 0.38 4.77 -0.14
C LYS A 80 -0.22 4.82 1.26
N ARG A 81 0.07 5.90 1.99
CA ARG A 81 -0.61 6.20 3.23
C ARG A 81 -1.78 7.12 2.96
N LEU A 82 -2.95 6.80 3.48
CA LEU A 82 -4.10 7.69 3.37
C LEU A 82 -3.96 8.79 4.43
N THR A 83 -4.05 10.03 3.98
CA THR A 83 -3.83 11.20 4.82
C THR A 83 -4.95 12.20 4.60
N LYS A 84 -5.39 12.87 5.66
CA LYS A 84 -6.39 13.92 5.57
C LYS A 84 -5.73 15.26 5.83
N ILE A 85 -5.90 16.20 4.89
CA ILE A 85 -5.38 17.56 5.00
C ILE A 85 -6.53 18.50 4.69
N GLU A 86 -6.91 19.35 5.66
CA GLU A 86 -7.99 20.35 5.50
C GLU A 86 -9.27 19.74 4.92
N ASP A 87 -9.72 18.64 5.51
CA ASP A 87 -10.93 17.92 5.12
C ASP A 87 -10.89 17.24 3.74
N GLN A 88 -9.71 17.17 3.12
CA GLN A 88 -9.53 16.45 1.86
C GLN A 88 -8.59 15.26 2.05
N LEU A 89 -8.84 14.20 1.28
CA LEU A 89 -8.04 12.99 1.35
C LEU A 89 -6.94 13.01 0.32
N PHE A 90 -5.74 12.59 0.76
CA PHE A 90 -4.55 12.49 -0.08
C PHE A 90 -3.90 11.14 0.10
N LEU A 91 -3.21 10.70 -0.95
CA LEU A 91 -2.32 9.55 -0.90
C LEU A 91 -0.91 10.08 -0.67
N GLU A 92 -0.28 9.67 0.42
CA GLU A 92 1.03 10.17 0.81
C GLU A 92 2.11 9.13 0.57
N ALA A 93 3.16 9.52 -0.17
CA ALA A 93 4.38 8.73 -0.27
C ALA A 93 5.23 8.94 0.98
N ILE A 94 5.83 7.86 1.49
CA ILE A 94 6.69 7.95 2.67
C ILE A 94 8.06 8.51 2.32
N ASN A 95 8.53 8.29 1.09
CA ASN A 95 9.82 8.81 0.64
C ASN A 95 9.76 10.33 0.51
N PRO A 96 10.49 11.09 1.35
CA PRO A 96 10.42 12.55 1.32
C PRO A 96 11.00 13.16 0.05
N ALA A 97 11.79 12.41 -0.70
CA ALA A 97 12.36 12.85 -1.96
C ALA A 97 11.46 12.53 -3.17
N TRP A 98 10.31 11.89 -2.93
CA TRP A 98 9.41 11.50 -4.02
C TRP A 98 8.76 12.76 -4.63
N PRO A 99 8.78 12.93 -5.97
CA PRO A 99 8.30 14.18 -6.59
C PRO A 99 6.83 14.49 -6.33
N TYR A 100 5.99 13.44 -6.27
CA TYR A 100 4.55 13.61 -6.02
C TYR A 100 4.23 13.00 -4.66
N ARG A 101 4.72 13.68 -3.61
CA ARG A 101 4.58 13.14 -2.26
C ARG A 101 3.13 13.04 -1.81
N PHE A 102 2.29 13.97 -2.24
CA PHE A 102 0.87 13.99 -1.93
C PHE A 102 0.08 14.02 -3.23
N THR A 103 -0.83 13.09 -3.38
CA THR A 103 -1.74 13.01 -4.53
C THR A 103 -3.17 13.01 -4.00
N GLN A 104 -3.99 13.95 -4.45
CA GLN A 104 -5.37 14.02 -4.01
C GLN A 104 -6.13 12.76 -4.44
N VAL A 105 -6.97 12.24 -3.55
CA VAL A 105 -7.84 11.11 -3.89
C VAL A 105 -8.93 11.60 -4.82
N GLU A 106 -9.08 10.92 -5.95
CA GLU A 106 -10.01 11.27 -7.02
C GLU A 106 -11.19 10.28 -7.07
N PRO A 107 -12.31 10.64 -7.73
CA PRO A 107 -13.47 9.75 -7.79
C PRO A 107 -13.22 8.40 -8.49
N ASP A 108 -12.23 8.33 -9.38
CA ASP A 108 -11.88 7.08 -10.07
C ASP A 108 -10.94 6.19 -9.26
N HIS A 109 -10.58 6.60 -8.06
CA HIS A 109 -9.74 5.81 -7.16
C HIS A 109 -10.61 4.83 -6.37
N HIS A 110 -10.18 3.57 -6.30
CA HIS A 110 -10.86 2.52 -5.55
C HIS A 110 -9.91 1.95 -4.51
N PHE A 111 -10.35 1.92 -3.26
CA PHE A 111 -9.56 1.31 -2.19
C PHE A 111 -9.71 -0.20 -2.24
N CYS A 112 -8.59 -0.89 -2.40
CA CYS A 112 -8.56 -2.35 -2.58
C CYS A 112 -8.20 -3.09 -1.30
N GLY A 113 -7.80 -2.37 -0.24
CA GLY A 113 -7.52 -2.99 1.04
C GLY A 113 -6.62 -2.15 1.92
N ILE A 114 -6.56 -2.58 3.16
CA ILE A 114 -5.72 -1.98 4.20
C ILE A 114 -4.56 -2.91 4.47
N VAL A 115 -3.35 -2.35 4.49
CA VAL A 115 -2.16 -3.12 4.86
C VAL A 115 -2.12 -3.20 6.38
N VAL A 116 -2.21 -4.41 6.91
CA VAL A 116 -2.28 -4.63 8.35
C VAL A 116 -0.95 -5.13 8.93
N PHE A 117 -0.06 -5.60 8.08
CA PHE A 117 1.25 -6.09 8.50
C PHE A 117 2.20 -6.04 7.31
N SER A 118 3.48 -5.84 7.57
CA SER A 118 4.50 -5.88 6.54
C SER A 118 5.74 -6.57 7.08
N GLY A 119 6.54 -7.16 6.19
CA GLY A 119 7.77 -7.81 6.57
C GLY A 119 8.62 -8.14 5.38
N ARG A 120 9.85 -8.56 5.64
CA ARG A 120 10.78 -8.97 4.59
C ARG A 120 11.33 -10.35 4.92
N PRO A 121 11.28 -11.29 3.97
CA PRO A 121 11.96 -12.57 4.17
C PRO A 121 13.47 -12.34 4.24
N LEU A 122 14.13 -13.13 5.04
CA LEU A 122 15.58 -13.09 5.13
C LEU A 122 16.27 -13.75 3.93
#